data_f2f5ed3c7774206ccc472e339d8e6f45
#
_entry.id   f2f5ed3c7774206ccc472e339d8e6f45
#
_cell.length_a   1.000
_cell.length_b   1.000
_cell.length_c   1.000
_cell.angle_alpha   90.00
_cell.angle_beta   90.00
_cell.angle_gamma   90.00
#
_symmetry.space_group_name_H-M   'P 1'
#
loop_
_entity.id
_entity.type
_entity.pdbx_description
1 polymer ?
#
loop_
_entity_poly.entity_id
_entity_poly.type
_entity_poly.pdbx_seq_one_letter_code
_entity_poly.pdbx_strand_id
1 'polypeptide(L)'
;MKSKLRLTFILLFFIIASVWSQSLDENYINAWKKFYPSKSLSKGIHSSIFQFEDFSTNNVIKWLDFNERFLGELTKSDANIDPIDARLLKVQILSEIDKWKTLSLHNSSLSLYARVISNAIDPVLKTDYLLVPEKINLICKRLNGVTEMSVAAKNNLDVIPEDDLTGGIKLLNSTLEYYKNELGESLNSGIYSLKCAQFDTNLENSIKSLEELLSFANNSLAQKVSKPKKIIGYDEYARRLKLYTDSQLTPEDLSQMALQEMEIVRNLIGDVSKTYLKATYPNEPVPDNYNQLTAKALGDMEKDAPLNAEDYLKFWSELSEAAVQFIEENDIATLPKNNTLRIMTAPESAGAAARIGWVASAPPFEPNPITTLYLPSIPETLPKQEQIDFWASFNRPFNRMIAIHELFPGHYMQLKISRETAHPIRLLFPYGIYTEGWATFTEKVLLDTGWEKENHLTYLAHLRKRLENANRSYTSVQVHCNGWSQDKVMEFSTETSLLAPQFAKSLWGRIMNSPMQLTSYFLGGSEFTKLWQSEKERLGDRFDLKVFMDTIMKAGAIPIDEFYKIFTLTFPH
;
A
#
# COMPACT_ATOMS: atom_id res chain seq x y z
N MET A 1 75.32 -10.06 47.83
CA MET A 1 75.02 -10.00 46.40
C MET A 1 73.55 -10.34 46.25
N LYS A 2 72.73 -9.36 45.95
CA LYS A 2 71.25 -9.48 45.82
C LYS A 2 70.91 -9.62 44.31
N SER A 3 70.44 -10.82 43.92
CA SER A 3 69.89 -11.05 42.58
C SER A 3 68.46 -10.53 42.53
N LYS A 4 68.17 -9.53 41.68
CA LYS A 4 66.85 -9.04 41.41
C LYS A 4 66.18 -9.94 40.34
N LEU A 5 65.19 -10.71 40.77
CA LEU A 5 64.27 -11.43 39.89
C LEU A 5 63.30 -10.40 39.29
N ARG A 6 63.38 -10.14 38.00
CA ARG A 6 62.38 -9.34 37.28
C ARG A 6 61.24 -10.27 36.87
N LEU A 7 60.12 -10.12 37.55
CA LEU A 7 58.86 -10.75 37.16
C LEU A 7 58.29 -9.92 36.02
N THR A 8 58.30 -10.43 34.79
CA THR A 8 57.64 -9.84 33.64
C THR A 8 56.20 -10.31 33.65
N PHE A 9 55.28 -9.43 34.07
CA PHE A 9 53.86 -9.65 33.93
C PHE A 9 53.50 -9.49 32.43
N ILE A 10 53.23 -10.60 31.76
CA ILE A 10 52.58 -10.61 30.46
C ILE A 10 51.09 -10.41 30.71
N LEU A 11 50.61 -9.17 30.57
CA LEU A 11 49.19 -8.88 30.50
C LEU A 11 48.70 -9.40 29.15
N LEU A 12 48.15 -10.61 29.15
CA LEU A 12 47.29 -11.08 28.06
C LEU A 12 46.00 -10.23 28.12
N PHE A 13 45.94 -9.19 27.32
CA PHE A 13 44.66 -8.55 26.94
C PHE A 13 43.89 -9.57 26.10
N PHE A 14 43.03 -10.33 26.75
CA PHE A 14 41.88 -10.95 26.06
C PHE A 14 41.00 -9.79 25.61
N ILE A 15 41.22 -9.33 24.38
CA ILE A 15 40.19 -8.63 23.64
C ILE A 15 39.11 -9.68 23.40
N ILE A 16 38.17 -9.76 24.32
CA ILE A 16 36.85 -10.34 24.03
C ILE A 16 36.25 -9.36 23.02
N ALA A 17 36.54 -9.57 21.74
CA ALA A 17 35.68 -9.08 20.68
C ALA A 17 34.33 -9.74 20.96
N SER A 18 33.47 -9.07 21.70
CA SER A 18 32.05 -9.34 21.67
C SER A 18 31.67 -9.17 20.19
N VAL A 19 31.70 -10.26 19.46
CA VAL A 19 30.97 -10.38 18.23
C VAL A 19 29.54 -10.17 18.67
N TRP A 20 29.07 -8.93 18.56
CA TRP A 20 27.65 -8.62 18.65
C TRP A 20 27.04 -9.42 17.52
N SER A 21 26.50 -10.58 17.85
CA SER A 21 25.67 -11.32 16.92
C SER A 21 24.57 -10.37 16.53
N GLN A 22 24.55 -9.91 15.25
CA GLN A 22 23.43 -9.14 14.74
C GLN A 22 22.16 -9.90 15.11
N SER A 23 21.14 -9.17 15.56
CA SER A 23 19.83 -9.76 15.83
C SER A 23 19.26 -10.38 14.55
N LEU A 24 18.37 -11.35 14.66
CA LEU A 24 17.80 -12.05 13.49
C LEU A 24 17.09 -11.06 12.54
N ASP A 25 16.38 -10.10 13.09
CA ASP A 25 15.70 -9.06 12.32
C ASP A 25 16.67 -8.17 11.51
N GLU A 26 17.76 -7.70 12.11
CA GLU A 26 18.81 -6.95 11.41
C GLU A 26 19.46 -7.77 10.28
N ASN A 27 19.72 -9.04 10.54
CA ASN A 27 20.27 -9.96 9.54
C ASN A 27 19.34 -10.09 8.33
N TYR A 28 18.03 -10.27 8.58
CA TYR A 28 17.06 -10.36 7.51
C TYR A 28 16.93 -9.05 6.73
N ILE A 29 16.81 -7.91 7.42
CA ILE A 29 16.73 -6.60 6.79
C ILE A 29 17.94 -6.33 5.89
N ASN A 30 19.17 -6.69 6.35
CA ASN A 30 20.38 -6.48 5.59
C ASN A 30 20.44 -7.37 4.33
N ALA A 31 20.01 -8.62 4.41
CA ALA A 31 19.90 -9.51 3.27
C ALA A 31 18.82 -9.03 2.28
N TRP A 32 17.67 -8.59 2.78
CA TRP A 32 16.58 -8.05 1.99
C TRP A 32 16.97 -6.76 1.23
N LYS A 33 17.65 -5.82 1.91
CA LYS A 33 18.18 -4.60 1.28
C LYS A 33 19.13 -4.89 0.12
N LYS A 34 19.93 -5.92 0.28
CA LYS A 34 20.90 -6.35 -0.74
C LYS A 34 20.21 -6.98 -1.94
N PHE A 35 19.15 -7.77 -1.71
CA PHE A 35 18.41 -8.42 -2.79
C PHE A 35 17.43 -7.47 -3.51
N TYR A 36 16.87 -6.48 -2.79
CA TYR A 36 15.92 -5.49 -3.28
C TYR A 36 16.38 -4.04 -3.10
N PRO A 37 17.45 -3.59 -3.75
CA PRO A 37 17.95 -2.23 -3.59
C PRO A 37 16.92 -1.15 -3.93
N SER A 38 16.18 -1.30 -5.03
CA SER A 38 15.17 -0.31 -5.45
C SER A 38 13.97 -0.24 -4.50
N LYS A 39 13.51 -1.39 -3.98
CA LYS A 39 12.48 -1.40 -2.95
C LYS A 39 12.97 -0.77 -1.64
N SER A 40 14.20 -1.07 -1.25
CA SER A 40 14.83 -0.50 -0.08
C SER A 40 14.96 1.03 -0.20
N LEU A 41 15.36 1.50 -1.37
CA LEU A 41 15.41 2.93 -1.68
C LEU A 41 14.01 3.58 -1.60
N SER A 42 12.98 2.92 -2.14
CA SER A 42 11.60 3.41 -2.04
C SER A 42 11.06 3.48 -0.61
N LYS A 43 11.72 2.80 0.34
CA LYS A 43 11.45 2.90 1.77
C LYS A 43 12.26 3.99 2.48
N GLY A 44 13.05 4.79 1.74
CA GLY A 44 13.90 5.86 2.27
C GLY A 44 15.27 5.38 2.79
N ILE A 45 15.68 4.16 2.48
CA ILE A 45 17.00 3.63 2.84
C ILE A 45 18.00 4.07 1.75
N HIS A 46 18.50 5.29 1.88
CA HIS A 46 19.29 5.98 0.85
C HIS A 46 20.58 5.24 0.47
N SER A 47 21.20 4.51 1.41
CA SER A 47 22.39 3.72 1.13
C SER A 47 22.22 2.65 0.03
N SER A 48 20.99 2.21 -0.20
CA SER A 48 20.67 1.23 -1.24
C SER A 48 20.75 1.79 -2.68
N ILE A 49 20.86 3.12 -2.83
CA ILE A 49 20.95 3.76 -4.15
C ILE A 49 22.20 3.32 -4.94
N PHE A 50 23.26 2.92 -4.23
CA PHE A 50 24.52 2.48 -4.84
C PHE A 50 24.49 1.05 -5.40
N GLN A 51 23.38 0.34 -5.20
CA GLN A 51 23.18 -1.04 -5.64
C GLN A 51 22.11 -1.10 -6.73
N PHE A 52 22.11 -2.20 -7.48
CA PHE A 52 21.07 -2.52 -8.46
C PHE A 52 20.67 -4.00 -8.29
N GLU A 53 19.46 -4.36 -8.69
CA GLU A 53 18.96 -5.72 -8.61
C GLU A 53 19.76 -6.68 -9.49
N ASP A 54 19.97 -7.88 -8.97
CA ASP A 54 20.49 -9.03 -9.73
C ASP A 54 19.46 -10.19 -9.61
N PHE A 55 18.70 -10.40 -10.67
CA PHE A 55 17.75 -11.52 -10.78
C PHE A 55 18.30 -12.67 -11.65
N SER A 56 19.63 -12.81 -11.70
CA SER A 56 20.22 -14.03 -12.26
C SER A 56 19.75 -15.26 -11.48
N THR A 57 19.59 -16.38 -12.16
CA THR A 57 19.14 -17.66 -11.57
C THR A 57 19.95 -18.02 -10.32
N ASN A 58 21.28 -17.83 -10.36
CA ASN A 58 22.14 -18.13 -9.23
C ASN A 58 21.85 -17.23 -8.00
N ASN A 59 21.58 -15.94 -8.19
CA ASN A 59 21.28 -15.04 -7.09
C ASN A 59 19.87 -15.28 -6.53
N VAL A 60 18.91 -15.63 -7.38
CA VAL A 60 17.56 -16.05 -6.95
C VAL A 60 17.61 -17.33 -6.11
N ILE A 61 18.39 -18.33 -6.52
CA ILE A 61 18.59 -19.56 -5.74
C ILE A 61 19.19 -19.25 -4.38
N LYS A 62 20.23 -18.40 -4.32
CA LYS A 62 20.83 -17.97 -3.02
C LYS A 62 19.82 -17.27 -2.11
N TRP A 63 18.95 -16.45 -2.68
CA TRP A 63 17.89 -15.77 -1.94
C TRP A 63 16.85 -16.76 -1.40
N LEU A 64 16.45 -17.74 -2.20
CA LEU A 64 15.56 -18.81 -1.75
C LEU A 64 16.19 -19.64 -0.61
N ASP A 65 17.43 -20.12 -0.79
CA ASP A 65 18.17 -20.87 0.23
C ASP A 65 18.33 -20.07 1.53
N PHE A 66 18.55 -18.76 1.41
CA PHE A 66 18.60 -17.88 2.58
C PHE A 66 17.25 -17.85 3.30
N ASN A 67 16.13 -17.63 2.59
CA ASN A 67 14.80 -17.58 3.19
C ASN A 67 14.40 -18.91 3.83
N GLU A 68 14.65 -20.05 3.17
CA GLU A 68 14.33 -21.38 3.70
C GLU A 68 15.11 -21.70 4.97
N ARG A 69 16.41 -21.37 5.02
CA ARG A 69 17.24 -21.52 6.24
C ARG A 69 16.79 -20.60 7.34
N PHE A 70 16.54 -19.33 7.02
CA PHE A 70 16.12 -18.32 7.98
C PHE A 70 14.78 -18.64 8.63
N LEU A 71 13.84 -19.21 7.87
CA LEU A 71 12.57 -19.72 8.40
C LEU A 71 12.82 -20.78 9.50
N GLY A 72 13.79 -21.66 9.29
CA GLY A 72 14.20 -22.64 10.31
C GLY A 72 14.84 -22.00 11.54
N GLU A 73 15.54 -20.88 11.39
CA GLU A 73 16.14 -20.15 12.52
C GLU A 73 15.08 -19.44 13.37
N LEU A 74 14.06 -18.86 12.75
CA LEU A 74 12.95 -18.22 13.46
C LEU A 74 12.14 -19.18 14.35
N THR A 75 12.16 -20.48 14.06
CA THR A 75 11.40 -21.49 14.81
C THR A 75 12.17 -22.08 16.01
N LYS A 76 13.42 -21.70 16.21
CA LYS A 76 14.21 -22.17 17.35
C LYS A 76 13.77 -21.47 18.63
N SER A 77 13.79 -22.20 19.73
CA SER A 77 13.37 -21.70 21.06
C SER A 77 14.27 -20.60 21.64
N ASP A 78 15.49 -20.47 21.13
CA ASP A 78 16.51 -19.49 21.52
C ASP A 78 16.64 -18.33 20.50
N ALA A 79 15.70 -18.19 19.59
CA ALA A 79 15.69 -17.11 18.62
C ALA A 79 15.63 -15.74 19.34
N ASN A 80 16.68 -14.94 19.14
CA ASN A 80 16.75 -13.59 19.72
C ASN A 80 15.99 -12.57 18.87
N ILE A 81 14.67 -12.60 18.96
CA ILE A 81 13.75 -11.70 18.26
C ILE A 81 12.43 -11.59 19.03
N ASP A 82 11.81 -10.42 18.98
CA ASP A 82 10.43 -10.23 19.48
C ASP A 82 9.46 -11.21 18.78
N PRO A 83 8.59 -11.92 19.52
CA PRO A 83 7.67 -12.91 18.92
C PRO A 83 6.75 -12.33 17.84
N ILE A 84 6.31 -11.08 18.00
CA ILE A 84 5.45 -10.40 17.00
C ILE A 84 6.26 -10.13 15.72
N ASP A 85 7.50 -9.66 15.87
CA ASP A 85 8.39 -9.38 14.74
C ASP A 85 8.82 -10.68 14.04
N ALA A 86 9.03 -11.76 14.79
CA ALA A 86 9.25 -13.10 14.24
C ALA A 86 8.05 -13.60 13.42
N ARG A 87 6.82 -13.35 13.88
CA ARG A 87 5.60 -13.68 13.14
C ARG A 87 5.50 -12.90 11.82
N LEU A 88 5.78 -11.60 11.84
CA LEU A 88 5.81 -10.78 10.62
C LEU A 88 6.89 -11.26 9.64
N LEU A 89 8.09 -11.54 10.12
CA LEU A 89 9.16 -12.10 9.28
C LEU A 89 8.80 -13.45 8.70
N LYS A 90 8.14 -14.32 9.47
CA LYS A 90 7.65 -15.60 8.94
C LYS A 90 6.72 -15.40 7.74
N VAL A 91 5.75 -14.49 7.84
CA VAL A 91 4.83 -14.17 6.74
C VAL A 91 5.60 -13.61 5.53
N GLN A 92 6.54 -12.69 5.76
CA GLN A 92 7.40 -12.14 4.72
C GLN A 92 8.22 -13.22 4.01
N ILE A 93 8.87 -14.10 4.76
CA ILE A 93 9.68 -15.20 4.22
C ILE A 93 8.82 -16.16 3.39
N LEU A 94 7.65 -16.56 3.89
CA LEU A 94 6.72 -17.41 3.16
C LEU A 94 6.25 -16.74 1.86
N SER A 95 6.03 -15.42 1.88
CA SER A 95 5.71 -14.64 0.69
C SER A 95 6.87 -14.59 -0.32
N GLU A 96 8.12 -14.51 0.14
CA GLU A 96 9.29 -14.57 -0.75
C GLU A 96 9.47 -15.97 -1.35
N ILE A 97 9.30 -17.02 -0.55
CA ILE A 97 9.32 -18.40 -1.05
C ILE A 97 8.21 -18.62 -2.09
N ASP A 98 7.00 -18.14 -1.82
CA ASP A 98 5.90 -18.22 -2.76
C ASP A 98 6.24 -17.53 -4.09
N LYS A 99 6.73 -16.31 -4.02
CA LYS A 99 7.06 -15.48 -5.17
C LYS A 99 8.14 -16.08 -6.07
N TRP A 100 9.22 -16.58 -5.47
CA TRP A 100 10.40 -17.04 -6.21
C TRP A 100 10.42 -18.54 -6.50
N LYS A 101 9.75 -19.37 -5.69
CA LYS A 101 9.67 -20.82 -5.88
C LYS A 101 8.34 -21.26 -6.50
N THR A 102 7.21 -20.87 -5.91
CA THR A 102 5.88 -21.33 -6.36
C THR A 102 5.44 -20.62 -7.64
N LEU A 103 5.47 -19.28 -7.64
CA LEU A 103 5.09 -18.47 -8.80
C LEU A 103 6.24 -18.32 -9.80
N SER A 104 7.47 -18.55 -9.36
CA SER A 104 8.69 -18.51 -10.19
C SER A 104 8.78 -17.23 -11.02
N LEU A 105 8.53 -16.06 -10.40
CA LEU A 105 8.35 -14.79 -11.13
C LEU A 105 9.56 -14.42 -12.01
N HIS A 106 10.77 -14.86 -11.63
CA HIS A 106 11.96 -14.65 -12.48
C HIS A 106 11.88 -15.39 -13.82
N ASN A 107 11.09 -16.47 -13.91
CA ASN A 107 10.89 -17.25 -15.14
C ASN A 107 9.56 -16.92 -15.84
N SER A 108 8.63 -16.27 -15.15
CA SER A 108 7.24 -16.14 -15.60
C SER A 108 6.72 -14.70 -15.70
N SER A 109 7.53 -13.67 -15.40
CA SER A 109 7.07 -12.28 -15.44
C SER A 109 8.05 -11.34 -16.14
N LEU A 110 7.72 -10.89 -17.34
CA LEU A 110 8.43 -9.83 -18.04
C LEU A 110 8.25 -8.47 -17.31
N SER A 111 7.06 -8.24 -16.76
CA SER A 111 6.75 -7.04 -16.01
C SER A 111 7.62 -6.86 -14.75
N LEU A 112 8.14 -7.95 -14.16
CA LEU A 112 9.10 -7.89 -13.06
C LEU A 112 10.38 -7.17 -13.48
N TYR A 113 10.97 -7.59 -14.59
CA TYR A 113 12.21 -7.01 -15.16
C TYR A 113 11.97 -5.60 -15.67
N ALA A 114 10.88 -5.40 -16.41
CA ALA A 114 10.52 -4.11 -16.98
C ALA A 114 10.39 -3.02 -15.91
N ARG A 115 9.80 -3.33 -14.74
CA ARG A 115 9.68 -2.39 -13.62
C ARG A 115 11.03 -2.01 -13.00
N VAL A 116 11.95 -2.94 -12.85
CA VAL A 116 13.30 -2.64 -12.34
C VAL A 116 14.06 -1.76 -13.33
N ILE A 117 13.99 -2.10 -14.61
CA ILE A 117 14.63 -1.35 -15.69
C ILE A 117 14.07 0.08 -15.80
N SER A 118 12.74 0.24 -15.79
CA SER A 118 12.10 1.55 -15.91
C SER A 118 12.40 2.48 -14.73
N ASN A 119 12.64 1.93 -13.54
CA ASN A 119 12.98 2.67 -12.33
C ASN A 119 14.49 2.79 -12.09
N ALA A 120 15.32 2.50 -13.08
CA ALA A 120 16.77 2.50 -12.88
C ALA A 120 17.34 3.90 -12.66
N ILE A 121 16.90 4.89 -13.42
CA ILE A 121 17.55 6.20 -13.52
C ILE A 121 16.84 7.29 -12.73
N ASP A 122 15.52 7.37 -12.86
CA ASP A 122 14.69 8.43 -12.29
C ASP A 122 14.87 8.66 -10.76
N PRO A 123 14.98 7.61 -9.92
CA PRO A 123 15.28 7.80 -8.50
C PRO A 123 16.61 8.50 -8.22
N VAL A 124 17.61 8.30 -9.09
CA VAL A 124 18.93 8.97 -8.95
C VAL A 124 18.82 10.44 -9.31
N LEU A 125 18.11 10.76 -10.39
CA LEU A 125 17.90 12.15 -10.81
C LEU A 125 17.16 12.97 -9.77
N LYS A 126 16.15 12.38 -9.12
CA LYS A 126 15.29 13.02 -8.14
C LYS A 126 15.90 13.17 -6.74
N THR A 127 17.02 12.52 -6.45
CA THR A 127 17.64 12.65 -5.12
C THR A 127 18.21 14.06 -4.92
N ASP A 128 18.08 14.63 -3.73
CA ASP A 128 18.64 15.92 -3.32
C ASP A 128 19.87 15.79 -2.40
N TYR A 129 20.16 14.58 -1.91
CA TYR A 129 21.28 14.30 -1.00
C TYR A 129 22.58 13.84 -1.69
N LEU A 130 22.59 13.66 -3.02
CA LEU A 130 23.77 13.32 -3.80
C LEU A 130 24.29 14.54 -4.58
N LEU A 131 25.60 14.69 -4.60
CA LEU A 131 26.24 15.67 -5.46
C LEU A 131 26.13 15.26 -6.94
N VAL A 132 26.15 16.25 -7.84
CA VAL A 132 26.02 16.01 -9.30
C VAL A 132 27.02 14.99 -9.84
N PRO A 133 28.32 15.02 -9.50
CA PRO A 133 29.27 14.01 -9.96
C PRO A 133 28.93 12.58 -9.47
N GLU A 134 28.41 12.45 -8.25
CA GLU A 134 27.99 11.17 -7.70
C GLU A 134 26.78 10.62 -8.44
N LYS A 135 25.78 11.48 -8.73
CA LYS A 135 24.61 11.10 -9.55
C LYS A 135 25.04 10.59 -10.92
N ILE A 136 25.94 11.30 -11.60
CA ILE A 136 26.42 10.91 -12.93
C ILE A 136 27.10 9.55 -12.90
N ASN A 137 28.02 9.33 -11.96
CA ASN A 137 28.70 8.05 -11.80
C ASN A 137 27.71 6.91 -11.51
N LEU A 138 26.70 7.19 -10.70
CA LEU A 138 25.67 6.21 -10.34
C LEU A 138 24.75 5.90 -11.53
N ILE A 139 24.36 6.90 -12.31
CA ILE A 139 23.60 6.70 -13.56
C ILE A 139 24.37 5.77 -14.51
N CYS A 140 25.68 5.99 -14.68
CA CYS A 140 26.49 5.11 -15.50
C CYS A 140 26.52 3.67 -15.03
N LYS A 141 26.62 3.44 -13.71
CA LYS A 141 26.55 2.09 -13.13
C LYS A 141 25.19 1.47 -13.35
N ARG A 142 24.10 2.24 -13.20
CA ARG A 142 22.73 1.74 -13.36
C ARG A 142 22.39 1.45 -14.82
N LEU A 143 22.91 2.21 -15.78
CA LEU A 143 22.81 1.88 -17.20
C LEU A 143 23.44 0.51 -17.48
N ASN A 144 24.61 0.22 -16.89
CA ASN A 144 25.22 -1.10 -17.00
C ASN A 144 24.33 -2.18 -16.36
N GLY A 145 23.76 -1.90 -15.18
CA GLY A 145 22.79 -2.78 -14.52
C GLY A 145 21.53 -3.06 -15.36
N VAL A 146 21.05 -2.07 -16.14
CA VAL A 146 19.95 -2.27 -17.11
C VAL A 146 20.34 -3.29 -18.18
N THR A 147 21.57 -3.21 -18.70
CA THR A 147 22.10 -4.18 -19.66
C THR A 147 22.14 -5.59 -19.06
N GLU A 148 22.68 -5.72 -17.85
CA GLU A 148 22.76 -7.01 -17.13
C GLU A 148 21.36 -7.58 -16.81
N MET A 149 20.41 -6.73 -16.38
CA MET A 149 19.03 -7.13 -16.12
C MET A 149 18.31 -7.60 -17.39
N SER A 150 18.53 -6.93 -18.52
CA SER A 150 17.97 -7.34 -19.82
C SER A 150 18.50 -8.70 -20.27
N VAL A 151 19.78 -8.99 -20.02
CA VAL A 151 20.38 -10.30 -20.28
C VAL A 151 19.78 -11.36 -19.34
N ALA A 152 19.65 -11.05 -18.04
CA ALA A 152 19.03 -11.95 -17.08
C ALA A 152 17.59 -12.30 -17.48
N ALA A 153 16.81 -11.31 -17.93
CA ALA A 153 15.45 -11.51 -18.42
C ALA A 153 15.40 -12.49 -19.60
N LYS A 154 16.25 -12.29 -20.60
CA LYS A 154 16.32 -13.19 -21.78
C LYS A 154 16.72 -14.63 -21.41
N ASN A 155 17.58 -14.79 -20.41
CA ASN A 155 18.06 -16.11 -19.98
C ASN A 155 17.03 -16.86 -19.10
N ASN A 156 16.25 -16.13 -18.32
CA ASN A 156 15.36 -16.71 -17.32
C ASN A 156 13.94 -16.95 -17.85
N LEU A 157 13.40 -16.01 -18.66
CA LEU A 157 11.99 -16.03 -19.07
C LEU A 157 11.72 -17.18 -20.05
N ASP A 158 10.67 -17.96 -19.76
CA ASP A 158 10.24 -19.07 -20.61
C ASP A 158 8.75 -18.95 -20.98
N VAL A 159 7.84 -19.39 -20.13
CA VAL A 159 6.38 -19.29 -20.37
C VAL A 159 5.82 -18.19 -19.48
N ILE A 160 5.19 -17.19 -20.09
CA ILE A 160 4.65 -16.04 -19.35
C ILE A 160 3.17 -15.81 -19.67
N PRO A 161 2.37 -15.22 -18.76
CA PRO A 161 1.00 -14.81 -19.04
C PRO A 161 0.94 -13.75 -20.14
N GLU A 162 -0.07 -13.82 -21.01
CA GLU A 162 -0.23 -12.89 -22.13
C GLU A 162 -0.38 -11.43 -21.69
N ASP A 163 -1.08 -11.20 -20.59
CA ASP A 163 -1.26 -9.86 -20.00
C ASP A 163 0.04 -9.32 -19.36
N ASP A 164 0.85 -10.18 -18.75
CA ASP A 164 2.18 -9.81 -18.25
C ASP A 164 3.14 -9.47 -19.42
N LEU A 165 3.11 -10.25 -20.50
CA LEU A 165 3.85 -9.95 -21.72
C LEU A 165 3.48 -8.57 -22.26
N THR A 166 2.17 -8.32 -22.43
CA THR A 166 1.65 -7.05 -22.96
C THR A 166 2.04 -5.87 -22.07
N GLY A 167 1.88 -6.01 -20.76
CA GLY A 167 2.26 -4.98 -19.78
C GLY A 167 3.76 -4.71 -19.76
N GLY A 168 4.57 -5.76 -19.79
CA GLY A 168 6.02 -5.67 -19.84
C GLY A 168 6.54 -5.00 -21.10
N ILE A 169 6.03 -5.40 -22.28
CA ILE A 169 6.39 -4.76 -23.57
C ILE A 169 6.04 -3.28 -23.56
N LYS A 170 4.85 -2.90 -23.10
CA LYS A 170 4.43 -1.50 -23.01
C LYS A 170 5.41 -0.67 -22.17
N LEU A 171 5.78 -1.17 -21.00
CA LEU A 171 6.69 -0.48 -20.08
C LEU A 171 8.11 -0.38 -20.65
N LEU A 172 8.62 -1.45 -21.28
CA LEU A 172 9.93 -1.45 -21.91
C LEU A 172 10.00 -0.47 -23.11
N ASN A 173 8.94 -0.40 -23.93
CA ASN A 173 8.87 0.58 -25.02
C ASN A 173 8.92 2.02 -24.49
N SER A 174 8.14 2.36 -23.47
CA SER A 174 8.18 3.69 -22.85
C SER A 174 9.57 4.02 -22.28
N THR A 175 10.24 3.03 -21.69
CA THR A 175 11.61 3.20 -21.17
C THR A 175 12.63 3.39 -22.29
N LEU A 176 12.49 2.65 -23.38
CA LEU A 176 13.37 2.76 -24.56
C LEU A 176 13.23 4.14 -25.21
N GLU A 177 12.02 4.65 -25.39
CA GLU A 177 11.75 6.00 -25.90
C GLU A 177 12.37 7.08 -25.00
N TYR A 178 12.20 6.95 -23.68
CA TYR A 178 12.84 7.85 -22.73
C TYR A 178 14.37 7.85 -22.86
N TYR A 179 15.01 6.67 -22.99
CA TYR A 179 16.46 6.55 -23.10
C TYR A 179 16.99 7.13 -24.44
N LYS A 180 16.23 6.96 -25.53
CA LYS A 180 16.62 7.47 -26.85
C LYS A 180 16.49 8.99 -26.97
N ASN A 181 15.40 9.54 -26.44
CA ASN A 181 14.97 10.88 -26.77
C ASN A 181 15.20 11.89 -25.64
N GLU A 182 15.07 11.48 -24.36
CA GLU A 182 14.99 12.44 -23.25
C GLU A 182 16.18 12.33 -22.28
N LEU A 183 16.68 11.14 -22.00
CA LEU A 183 17.74 10.96 -21.00
C LEU A 183 19.03 11.69 -21.36
N GLY A 184 19.44 11.61 -22.63
CA GLY A 184 20.63 12.33 -23.12
C GLY A 184 20.46 13.84 -23.03
N GLU A 185 19.30 14.38 -23.40
CA GLU A 185 18.98 15.81 -23.33
C GLU A 185 18.88 16.30 -21.89
N SER A 186 18.22 15.55 -21.02
CA SER A 186 18.07 15.86 -19.59
C SER A 186 19.43 15.97 -18.88
N LEU A 187 20.41 15.17 -19.31
CA LEU A 187 21.78 15.20 -18.77
C LEU A 187 22.71 16.18 -19.50
N ASN A 188 22.33 16.67 -20.67
CA ASN A 188 23.10 17.71 -21.40
C ASN A 188 22.68 19.13 -21.02
N SER A 189 21.52 19.32 -20.37
CA SER A 189 20.98 20.62 -19.99
C SER A 189 21.41 21.02 -18.56
N GLY A 190 22.07 22.17 -18.44
CA GLY A 190 22.33 22.81 -17.14
C GLY A 190 23.38 22.12 -16.26
N ILE A 191 23.00 21.73 -15.04
CA ILE A 191 23.88 21.22 -13.98
C ILE A 191 24.56 19.89 -14.34
N TYR A 192 24.01 19.12 -15.27
CA TYR A 192 24.47 17.77 -15.65
C TYR A 192 25.45 17.76 -16.87
N SER A 193 26.07 18.88 -17.22
CA SER A 193 27.03 18.96 -18.35
C SER A 193 28.30 18.09 -18.18
N LEU A 194 28.47 17.46 -17.04
CA LEU A 194 29.57 16.53 -16.75
C LEU A 194 29.10 15.09 -16.95
N LYS A 195 29.40 14.51 -18.11
CA LYS A 195 29.19 13.07 -18.34
C LYS A 195 30.32 12.25 -17.71
N CYS A 196 30.02 11.04 -17.19
CA CYS A 196 31.11 10.09 -16.92
C CYS A 196 31.73 9.64 -18.24
N ALA A 197 32.99 9.25 -18.22
CA ALA A 197 33.76 8.89 -19.43
C ALA A 197 33.10 7.75 -20.27
N GLN A 198 32.21 6.94 -19.66
CA GLN A 198 31.55 5.81 -20.30
C GLN A 198 30.04 6.02 -20.51
N PHE A 199 29.52 7.24 -20.30
CA PHE A 199 28.09 7.48 -20.34
C PHE A 199 27.46 7.10 -21.68
N ASP A 200 27.99 7.63 -22.77
CA ASP A 200 27.45 7.40 -24.12
C ASP A 200 27.51 5.91 -24.48
N THR A 201 28.61 5.22 -24.19
CA THR A 201 28.75 3.77 -24.40
C THR A 201 27.77 2.96 -23.55
N ASN A 202 27.59 3.30 -22.26
CA ASN A 202 26.67 2.61 -21.39
C ASN A 202 25.20 2.85 -21.80
N LEU A 203 24.88 4.06 -22.25
CA LEU A 203 23.54 4.38 -22.75
C LEU A 203 23.26 3.60 -24.06
N GLU A 204 24.20 3.60 -25.02
CA GLU A 204 24.06 2.83 -26.25
C GLU A 204 23.90 1.33 -25.99
N ASN A 205 24.71 0.77 -25.08
CA ASN A 205 24.57 -0.65 -24.67
C ASN A 205 23.23 -0.93 -24.00
N SER A 206 22.73 -0.01 -23.16
CA SER A 206 21.41 -0.16 -22.52
C SER A 206 20.30 -0.11 -23.56
N ILE A 207 20.33 0.85 -24.50
CA ILE A 207 19.37 0.95 -25.60
C ILE A 207 19.37 -0.33 -26.42
N LYS A 208 20.55 -0.78 -26.85
CA LYS A 208 20.68 -2.03 -27.61
C LYS A 208 20.13 -3.24 -26.84
N SER A 209 20.44 -3.36 -25.55
CA SER A 209 19.98 -4.47 -24.74
C SER A 209 18.45 -4.47 -24.53
N LEU A 210 17.83 -3.27 -24.46
CA LEU A 210 16.38 -3.11 -24.41
C LEU A 210 15.72 -3.48 -25.74
N GLU A 211 16.31 -3.07 -26.88
CA GLU A 211 15.83 -3.46 -28.22
C GLU A 211 15.89 -4.99 -28.41
N GLU A 212 16.99 -5.61 -27.97
CA GLU A 212 17.12 -7.07 -28.00
C GLU A 212 16.12 -7.78 -27.09
N LEU A 213 15.86 -7.24 -25.88
CA LEU A 213 14.84 -7.79 -24.96
C LEU A 213 13.44 -7.63 -25.54
N LEU A 214 13.13 -6.48 -26.15
CA LEU A 214 11.84 -6.27 -26.84
C LEU A 214 11.68 -7.20 -28.04
N SER A 215 12.74 -7.39 -28.83
CA SER A 215 12.73 -8.35 -29.95
C SER A 215 12.50 -9.78 -29.44
N PHE A 216 13.15 -10.19 -28.36
CA PHE A 216 12.94 -11.48 -27.71
C PHE A 216 11.50 -11.63 -27.21
N ALA A 217 10.95 -10.59 -26.55
CA ALA A 217 9.59 -10.58 -26.05
C ALA A 217 8.55 -10.71 -27.19
N ASN A 218 8.70 -9.94 -28.27
CA ASN A 218 7.76 -9.95 -29.39
C ASN A 218 7.85 -11.20 -30.27
N ASN A 219 9.02 -11.84 -30.38
CA ASN A 219 9.22 -12.97 -31.30
C ASN A 219 9.22 -14.31 -30.57
N SER A 220 10.03 -14.46 -29.52
CA SER A 220 10.24 -15.76 -28.86
C SER A 220 9.24 -16.00 -27.72
N LEU A 221 9.06 -15.03 -26.82
CA LEU A 221 8.11 -15.16 -25.70
C LEU A 221 6.65 -15.13 -26.18
N ALA A 222 6.34 -14.33 -27.21
CA ALA A 222 4.99 -14.26 -27.78
C ALA A 222 4.49 -15.61 -28.31
N GLN A 223 5.39 -16.54 -28.66
CA GLN A 223 5.05 -17.90 -29.06
C GLN A 223 4.85 -18.86 -27.88
N LYS A 224 5.27 -18.46 -26.67
CA LYS A 224 5.23 -19.25 -25.44
C LYS A 224 4.29 -18.68 -24.39
N VAL A 225 3.32 -17.86 -24.79
CA VAL A 225 2.37 -17.29 -23.85
C VAL A 225 1.43 -18.32 -23.29
N SER A 226 1.24 -18.29 -21.99
CA SER A 226 0.12 -18.98 -21.35
C SER A 226 -1.10 -18.10 -21.37
N LYS A 227 -2.28 -18.71 -21.55
CA LYS A 227 -3.52 -17.97 -21.31
C LYS A 227 -3.53 -17.46 -19.87
N PRO A 228 -3.83 -16.18 -19.63
CA PRO A 228 -3.89 -15.67 -18.26
C PRO A 228 -4.89 -16.52 -17.48
N LYS A 229 -4.47 -17.09 -16.36
CA LYS A 229 -5.41 -17.62 -15.37
C LYS A 229 -6.06 -16.42 -14.68
N LYS A 230 -7.00 -15.76 -15.39
CA LYS A 230 -7.74 -14.64 -14.84
C LYS A 230 -8.48 -15.04 -13.56
N ILE A 231 -9.00 -16.26 -13.52
CA ILE A 231 -9.64 -16.89 -12.36
C ILE A 231 -8.66 -17.89 -11.78
N ILE A 232 -8.17 -17.63 -10.56
CA ILE A 232 -7.09 -18.43 -9.97
C ILE A 232 -7.59 -19.77 -9.39
N GLY A 233 -8.88 -19.91 -9.16
CA GLY A 233 -9.50 -21.09 -8.55
C GLY A 233 -9.47 -21.08 -7.03
N TYR A 234 -10.28 -21.99 -6.45
CA TYR A 234 -10.49 -22.06 -4.99
C TYR A 234 -9.20 -22.31 -4.21
N ASP A 235 -8.45 -23.36 -4.55
CA ASP A 235 -7.28 -23.77 -3.78
C ASP A 235 -6.20 -22.66 -3.74
N GLU A 236 -5.97 -22.03 -4.88
CA GLU A 236 -5.01 -20.93 -4.97
C GLU A 236 -5.49 -19.68 -4.25
N TYR A 237 -6.80 -19.36 -4.32
CA TYR A 237 -7.37 -18.24 -3.57
C TYR A 237 -7.26 -18.49 -2.06
N ALA A 238 -7.64 -19.67 -1.58
CA ALA A 238 -7.55 -20.06 -0.17
C ALA A 238 -6.09 -20.00 0.34
N ARG A 239 -5.15 -20.50 -0.47
CA ARG A 239 -3.72 -20.43 -0.14
C ARG A 239 -3.21 -18.99 -0.01
N ARG A 240 -3.58 -18.13 -0.95
CA ARG A 240 -3.21 -16.69 -0.91
C ARG A 240 -3.88 -15.96 0.24
N LEU A 241 -5.14 -16.25 0.50
CA LEU A 241 -5.89 -15.65 1.62
C LEU A 241 -5.22 -16.00 2.95
N LYS A 242 -4.90 -17.28 3.17
CA LYS A 242 -4.18 -17.75 4.36
C LYS A 242 -2.82 -17.06 4.52
N LEU A 243 -2.05 -16.93 3.46
CA LEU A 243 -0.75 -16.26 3.50
C LEU A 243 -0.89 -14.77 3.80
N TYR A 244 -1.87 -14.12 3.19
CA TYR A 244 -2.10 -12.68 3.32
C TYR A 244 -2.62 -12.26 4.70
N THR A 245 -3.50 -13.08 5.29
CA THR A 245 -4.13 -12.81 6.58
C THR A 245 -3.43 -13.51 7.76
N ASP A 246 -2.44 -14.37 7.49
CA ASP A 246 -1.79 -15.24 8.50
C ASP A 246 -2.82 -15.91 9.42
N SER A 247 -3.91 -16.41 8.84
CA SER A 247 -5.05 -16.99 9.56
C SER A 247 -5.54 -18.29 8.92
N GLN A 248 -6.53 -18.94 9.53
CA GLN A 248 -7.19 -20.11 8.96
C GLN A 248 -8.51 -19.74 8.24
N LEU A 249 -8.71 -18.46 7.96
CA LEU A 249 -9.91 -17.97 7.27
C LEU A 249 -10.05 -18.62 5.89
N THR A 250 -11.21 -19.21 5.63
CA THR A 250 -11.53 -19.81 4.33
C THR A 250 -12.22 -18.80 3.41
N PRO A 251 -12.23 -19.02 2.08
CA PRO A 251 -13.01 -18.19 1.15
C PRO A 251 -14.50 -18.17 1.50
N GLU A 252 -15.07 -19.29 2.00
CA GLU A 252 -16.46 -19.39 2.46
C GLU A 252 -16.71 -18.48 3.66
N ASP A 253 -15.82 -18.53 4.68
CA ASP A 253 -15.94 -17.69 5.86
C ASP A 253 -15.93 -16.21 5.47
N LEU A 254 -14.98 -15.82 4.62
CA LEU A 254 -14.90 -14.45 4.09
C LEU A 254 -16.16 -14.04 3.34
N SER A 255 -16.66 -14.92 2.48
CA SER A 255 -17.89 -14.71 1.71
C SER A 255 -19.11 -14.51 2.60
N GLN A 256 -19.27 -15.38 3.60
CA GLN A 256 -20.37 -15.32 4.56
C GLN A 256 -20.31 -14.06 5.44
N MET A 257 -19.13 -13.74 5.96
CA MET A 257 -18.94 -12.51 6.75
C MET A 257 -19.28 -11.26 5.92
N ALA A 258 -18.84 -11.21 4.66
CA ALA A 258 -19.11 -10.08 3.79
C ALA A 258 -20.60 -9.94 3.45
N LEU A 259 -21.32 -11.04 3.20
CA LEU A 259 -22.77 -11.01 2.98
C LEU A 259 -23.53 -10.52 4.21
N GLN A 260 -23.18 -11.00 5.40
CA GLN A 260 -23.78 -10.56 6.66
C GLN A 260 -23.58 -9.04 6.88
N GLU A 261 -22.37 -8.57 6.65
CA GLU A 261 -22.09 -7.13 6.74
C GLU A 261 -22.90 -6.32 5.71
N MET A 262 -23.00 -6.80 4.48
CA MET A 262 -23.80 -6.14 3.46
C MET A 262 -25.28 -6.04 3.85
N GLU A 263 -25.86 -7.08 4.44
CA GLU A 263 -27.25 -7.07 4.91
C GLU A 263 -27.44 -6.04 6.04
N ILE A 264 -26.56 -6.05 7.05
CA ILE A 264 -26.59 -5.09 8.17
C ILE A 264 -26.51 -3.66 7.64
N VAL A 265 -25.53 -3.40 6.78
CA VAL A 265 -25.26 -2.05 6.28
C VAL A 265 -26.39 -1.55 5.37
N ARG A 266 -27.00 -2.42 4.55
CA ARG A 266 -28.16 -2.04 3.73
C ARG A 266 -29.36 -1.60 4.60
N ASN A 267 -29.63 -2.30 5.70
CA ASN A 267 -30.67 -1.91 6.63
C ASN A 267 -30.36 -0.53 7.24
N LEU A 268 -29.13 -0.30 7.70
CA LEU A 268 -28.70 0.99 8.24
C LEU A 268 -28.80 2.12 7.20
N ILE A 269 -28.42 1.87 5.94
CA ILE A 269 -28.57 2.85 4.84
C ILE A 269 -30.05 3.21 4.66
N GLY A 270 -30.96 2.24 4.70
CA GLY A 270 -32.40 2.47 4.62
C GLY A 270 -32.91 3.37 5.74
N ASP A 271 -32.54 3.06 6.99
CA ASP A 271 -32.96 3.81 8.18
C ASP A 271 -32.42 5.24 8.18
N VAL A 272 -31.13 5.42 7.86
CA VAL A 272 -30.51 6.76 7.77
C VAL A 272 -31.12 7.57 6.64
N SER A 273 -31.31 6.97 5.47
CA SER A 273 -31.97 7.64 4.34
C SER A 273 -33.38 8.10 4.69
N LYS A 274 -34.16 7.25 5.36
CA LYS A 274 -35.52 7.59 5.83
C LYS A 274 -35.51 8.74 6.84
N THR A 275 -34.57 8.71 7.80
CA THR A 275 -34.41 9.76 8.80
C THR A 275 -34.03 11.08 8.14
N TYR A 276 -33.04 11.07 7.25
CA TYR A 276 -32.60 12.23 6.49
C TYR A 276 -33.73 12.84 5.68
N LEU A 277 -34.45 12.05 4.88
CA LEU A 277 -35.49 12.56 4.00
C LEU A 277 -36.69 13.13 4.79
N LYS A 278 -37.06 12.55 5.93
CA LYS A 278 -38.08 13.11 6.83
C LYS A 278 -37.68 14.46 7.40
N ALA A 279 -36.42 14.61 7.77
CA ALA A 279 -35.89 15.87 8.33
C ALA A 279 -35.79 16.96 7.25
N THR A 280 -35.34 16.59 6.04
CA THR A 280 -35.06 17.54 4.96
C THR A 280 -36.32 17.91 4.17
N TYR A 281 -37.24 16.95 3.98
CA TYR A 281 -38.47 17.10 3.20
C TYR A 281 -39.71 16.74 4.00
N PRO A 282 -40.05 17.48 5.09
CA PRO A 282 -41.11 17.08 6.03
C PRO A 282 -42.50 17.01 5.41
N ASN A 283 -42.73 17.72 4.29
CA ASN A 283 -44.02 17.78 3.58
C ASN A 283 -44.08 16.80 2.39
N GLU A 284 -43.04 16.04 2.10
CA GLU A 284 -43.02 15.07 1.02
C GLU A 284 -43.18 13.65 1.55
N PRO A 285 -43.87 12.76 0.81
CA PRO A 285 -43.93 11.34 1.20
C PRO A 285 -42.56 10.71 1.04
N VAL A 286 -42.12 9.99 2.08
CA VAL A 286 -40.90 9.21 2.03
C VAL A 286 -41.14 7.94 1.21
N PRO A 287 -40.31 7.62 0.19
CA PRO A 287 -40.48 6.42 -0.60
C PRO A 287 -40.44 5.14 0.25
N ASP A 288 -41.38 4.22 0.02
CA ASP A 288 -41.38 2.90 0.67
C ASP A 288 -40.40 1.94 -0.04
N ASN A 289 -40.16 2.11 -1.32
CA ASN A 289 -39.24 1.30 -2.08
C ASN A 289 -37.79 1.67 -1.73
N TYR A 290 -37.00 0.67 -1.32
CA TYR A 290 -35.62 0.83 -0.88
C TYR A 290 -34.74 1.56 -1.90
N ASN A 291 -34.84 1.18 -3.18
CA ASN A 291 -33.99 1.78 -4.24
C ASN A 291 -34.37 3.25 -4.49
N GLN A 292 -35.64 3.60 -4.44
CA GLN A 292 -36.10 4.99 -4.58
C GLN A 292 -35.69 5.82 -3.36
N LEU A 293 -35.84 5.25 -2.15
CA LEU A 293 -35.44 5.86 -0.89
C LEU A 293 -33.94 6.22 -0.89
N THR A 294 -33.10 5.24 -1.18
CA THR A 294 -31.64 5.41 -1.16
C THR A 294 -31.16 6.27 -2.31
N ALA A 295 -31.72 6.12 -3.51
CA ALA A 295 -31.38 6.97 -4.67
C ALA A 295 -31.64 8.46 -4.40
N LYS A 296 -32.75 8.82 -3.73
CA LYS A 296 -33.06 10.21 -3.38
C LYS A 296 -32.05 10.77 -2.38
N ALA A 297 -31.72 10.03 -1.31
CA ALA A 297 -30.75 10.48 -0.31
C ALA A 297 -29.31 10.57 -0.87
N LEU A 298 -28.89 9.59 -1.68
CA LEU A 298 -27.59 9.60 -2.35
C LEU A 298 -27.49 10.71 -3.41
N GLY A 299 -28.59 10.98 -4.15
CA GLY A 299 -28.65 12.10 -5.09
C GLY A 299 -28.51 13.47 -4.41
N ASP A 300 -29.03 13.61 -3.19
CA ASP A 300 -28.83 14.84 -2.41
C ASP A 300 -27.38 14.99 -1.92
N MET A 301 -26.70 13.87 -1.61
CA MET A 301 -25.27 13.88 -1.27
C MET A 301 -24.42 14.39 -2.44
N GLU A 302 -24.74 14.02 -3.67
CA GLU A 302 -24.04 14.45 -4.89
C GLU A 302 -24.23 15.94 -5.21
N LYS A 303 -25.30 16.58 -4.74
CA LYS A 303 -25.56 18.02 -4.92
C LYS A 303 -24.62 18.90 -4.09
N ASP A 304 -24.10 18.42 -2.96
CA ASP A 304 -23.12 19.15 -2.14
C ASP A 304 -21.70 18.92 -2.70
N ALA A 305 -21.49 19.35 -3.95
CA ALA A 305 -20.25 19.19 -4.69
C ALA A 305 -19.35 20.44 -4.60
N PRO A 306 -18.02 20.28 -4.71
CA PRO A 306 -17.12 21.41 -4.94
C PRO A 306 -17.42 22.11 -6.28
N LEU A 307 -17.12 23.39 -6.35
CA LEU A 307 -17.32 24.18 -7.55
C LEU A 307 -16.19 23.99 -8.59
N ASN A 308 -14.97 23.85 -8.09
CA ASN A 308 -13.73 23.72 -8.86
C ASN A 308 -12.59 23.22 -7.99
N ALA A 309 -11.38 23.11 -8.53
CA ALA A 309 -10.20 22.63 -7.83
C ALA A 309 -9.75 23.54 -6.67
N GLU A 310 -9.92 24.86 -6.79
CA GLU A 310 -9.56 25.83 -5.74
C GLU A 310 -10.50 25.69 -4.52
N ASP A 311 -11.81 25.65 -4.76
CA ASP A 311 -12.84 25.43 -3.73
C ASP A 311 -12.62 24.06 -3.05
N TYR A 312 -12.24 23.05 -3.82
CA TYR A 312 -11.95 21.73 -3.27
C TYR A 312 -10.68 21.69 -2.41
N LEU A 313 -9.61 22.37 -2.84
CA LEU A 313 -8.37 22.49 -2.05
C LEU A 313 -8.62 23.23 -0.73
N LYS A 314 -9.37 24.35 -0.79
CA LYS A 314 -9.76 25.10 0.41
C LYS A 314 -10.56 24.23 1.37
N PHE A 315 -11.57 23.54 0.88
CA PHE A 315 -12.40 22.64 1.67
C PHE A 315 -11.56 21.53 2.36
N TRP A 316 -10.61 20.90 1.67
CA TRP A 316 -9.75 19.88 2.27
C TRP A 316 -8.79 20.44 3.32
N SER A 317 -8.30 21.67 3.13
CA SER A 317 -7.46 22.33 4.13
C SER A 317 -8.24 22.60 5.42
N GLU A 318 -9.43 23.18 5.31
CA GLU A 318 -10.34 23.43 6.43
C GLU A 318 -10.75 22.10 7.12
N LEU A 319 -11.03 21.07 6.35
CA LEU A 319 -11.42 19.77 6.87
C LEU A 319 -10.28 19.06 7.62
N SER A 320 -9.04 19.21 7.15
CA SER A 320 -7.86 18.70 7.84
C SER A 320 -7.66 19.39 9.21
N GLU A 321 -7.84 20.71 9.27
CA GLU A 321 -7.77 21.48 10.52
C GLU A 321 -8.90 21.09 11.48
N ALA A 322 -10.12 20.96 10.97
CA ALA A 322 -11.27 20.53 11.77
C ALA A 322 -11.09 19.12 12.34
N ALA A 323 -10.50 18.18 11.59
CA ALA A 323 -10.22 16.84 12.09
C ALA A 323 -9.19 16.86 13.23
N VAL A 324 -8.13 17.66 13.10
CA VAL A 324 -7.14 17.86 14.17
C VAL A 324 -7.80 18.44 15.43
N GLN A 325 -8.57 19.50 15.29
CA GLN A 325 -9.29 20.12 16.41
C GLN A 325 -10.25 19.13 17.08
N PHE A 326 -11.02 18.38 16.31
CA PHE A 326 -11.96 17.38 16.85
C PHE A 326 -11.24 16.30 17.67
N ILE A 327 -10.08 15.82 17.22
CA ILE A 327 -9.27 14.83 17.93
C ILE A 327 -8.77 15.38 19.27
N GLU A 328 -8.34 16.65 19.30
CA GLU A 328 -7.87 17.32 20.52
C GLU A 328 -9.00 17.57 21.51
N GLU A 329 -10.13 18.12 21.06
CA GLU A 329 -11.27 18.45 21.89
C GLU A 329 -11.95 17.22 22.53
N ASN A 330 -11.91 16.09 21.86
CA ASN A 330 -12.52 14.84 22.33
C ASN A 330 -11.49 13.85 22.90
N ASP A 331 -10.24 14.25 23.06
CA ASP A 331 -9.14 13.45 23.61
C ASP A 331 -9.03 12.04 22.98
N ILE A 332 -9.12 11.98 21.63
CA ILE A 332 -9.22 10.71 20.87
C ILE A 332 -7.86 10.04 20.70
N ALA A 333 -6.81 10.82 20.45
CA ALA A 333 -5.45 10.32 20.20
C ALA A 333 -4.41 11.44 20.40
N THR A 334 -3.15 11.05 20.60
CA THR A 334 -2.04 12.01 20.68
C THR A 334 -1.58 12.42 19.27
N LEU A 335 -1.72 13.68 18.93
CA LEU A 335 -1.28 14.22 17.65
C LEU A 335 0.25 14.17 17.48
N PRO A 336 0.77 13.95 16.27
CA PRO A 336 2.20 13.99 16.01
C PRO A 336 2.75 15.41 16.19
N LYS A 337 3.92 15.55 16.83
CA LYS A 337 4.53 16.85 17.18
C LYS A 337 4.86 17.73 15.98
N ASN A 338 5.26 17.12 14.86
CA ASN A 338 5.66 17.84 13.65
C ASN A 338 4.75 17.44 12.50
N ASN A 339 3.85 18.31 12.11
CA ASN A 339 3.02 18.07 10.94
C ASN A 339 3.84 18.33 9.65
N THR A 340 4.00 17.30 8.83
CA THR A 340 4.69 17.36 7.52
C THR A 340 3.74 16.99 6.37
N LEU A 341 2.44 17.18 6.57
CA LEU A 341 1.41 17.00 5.55
C LEU A 341 1.38 18.23 4.62
N ARG A 342 1.31 17.96 3.32
CA ARG A 342 0.98 18.94 2.29
C ARG A 342 -0.29 18.50 1.57
N ILE A 343 -1.20 19.42 1.34
CA ILE A 343 -2.40 19.21 0.54
C ILE A 343 -2.27 20.08 -0.71
N MET A 344 -2.34 19.48 -1.88
CA MET A 344 -2.13 20.16 -3.17
C MET A 344 -3.07 19.60 -4.23
N THR A 345 -3.41 20.42 -5.20
CA THR A 345 -4.08 19.94 -6.42
C THR A 345 -3.10 19.10 -7.26
N ALA A 346 -3.56 17.98 -7.78
CA ALA A 346 -2.75 17.13 -8.65
C ALA A 346 -2.35 17.90 -9.93
N PRO A 347 -1.08 17.83 -10.36
CA PRO A 347 -0.64 18.51 -11.58
C PRO A 347 -1.25 17.84 -12.82
N GLU A 348 -1.62 18.63 -13.82
CA GLU A 348 -2.18 18.12 -15.09
C GLU A 348 -1.24 17.12 -15.79
N SER A 349 0.06 17.30 -15.64
CA SER A 349 1.09 16.38 -16.17
C SER A 349 0.98 14.95 -15.64
N ALA A 350 0.25 14.72 -14.54
CA ALA A 350 -0.05 13.38 -14.02
C ALA A 350 -1.11 12.63 -14.86
N GLY A 351 -1.73 13.29 -15.84
CA GLY A 351 -2.67 12.67 -16.79
C GLY A 351 -3.86 12.00 -16.11
N ALA A 352 -4.07 10.70 -16.36
CA ALA A 352 -5.20 9.97 -15.77
C ALA A 352 -5.13 9.91 -14.23
N ALA A 353 -3.97 9.94 -13.62
CA ALA A 353 -3.81 9.94 -12.18
C ALA A 353 -4.30 11.26 -11.56
N ALA A 354 -4.17 12.38 -12.27
CA ALA A 354 -4.70 13.66 -11.79
C ALA A 354 -6.20 13.63 -11.52
N ARG A 355 -6.97 12.84 -12.29
CA ARG A 355 -8.44 12.73 -12.13
C ARG A 355 -8.87 11.92 -10.91
N ILE A 356 -7.96 11.18 -10.29
CA ILE A 356 -8.27 10.31 -9.14
C ILE A 356 -7.73 10.92 -7.85
N GLY A 357 -6.59 11.62 -7.94
CA GLY A 357 -5.81 12.01 -6.78
C GLY A 357 -5.06 10.82 -6.16
N TRP A 358 -4.12 11.09 -5.27
CA TRP A 358 -3.38 10.05 -4.53
C TRP A 358 -2.67 10.64 -3.31
N VAL A 359 -2.35 9.78 -2.36
CA VAL A 359 -1.46 10.12 -1.25
C VAL A 359 -0.04 9.66 -1.57
N ALA A 360 0.90 10.60 -1.64
CA ALA A 360 2.33 10.31 -1.67
C ALA A 360 2.84 10.27 -0.22
N SER A 361 2.71 9.12 0.41
CA SER A 361 3.16 8.93 1.79
C SER A 361 4.68 9.03 1.90
N ALA A 362 5.16 9.70 2.94
CA ALA A 362 6.59 9.73 3.25
C ALA A 362 7.13 8.30 3.44
N PRO A 363 8.25 7.94 2.80
CA PRO A 363 8.86 6.64 3.05
C PRO A 363 9.26 6.48 4.51
N PRO A 364 9.16 5.28 5.11
CA PRO A 364 9.34 5.09 6.55
C PRO A 364 10.72 5.45 7.08
N PHE A 365 11.77 5.40 6.26
CA PHE A 365 13.15 5.74 6.66
C PHE A 365 13.68 7.02 6.01
N GLU A 366 12.79 7.82 5.39
CA GLU A 366 13.16 9.12 4.82
C GLU A 366 13.55 10.11 5.93
N PRO A 367 14.75 10.70 5.93
CA PRO A 367 15.18 11.64 6.97
C PRO A 367 14.28 12.88 7.07
N ASN A 368 13.82 13.40 5.93
CA ASN A 368 12.95 14.57 5.83
C ASN A 368 11.57 14.19 5.28
N PRO A 369 10.71 13.55 6.09
CA PRO A 369 9.47 12.98 5.61
C PRO A 369 8.44 14.06 5.29
N ILE A 370 8.00 14.09 4.04
CA ILE A 370 6.86 14.90 3.62
C ILE A 370 5.83 13.96 3.02
N THR A 371 4.63 13.95 3.57
CA THR A 371 3.48 13.31 2.95
C THR A 371 2.70 14.35 2.17
N THR A 372 2.38 14.06 0.92
CA THR A 372 1.57 14.97 0.09
C THR A 372 0.28 14.26 -0.33
N LEU A 373 -0.85 14.86 0.01
CA LEU A 373 -2.15 14.52 -0.54
C LEU A 373 -2.35 15.33 -1.83
N TYR A 374 -2.37 14.65 -2.96
CA TYR A 374 -2.72 15.24 -4.25
C TYR A 374 -4.21 15.06 -4.49
N LEU A 375 -4.94 16.18 -4.45
CA LEU A 375 -6.37 16.20 -4.70
C LEU A 375 -6.66 16.06 -6.20
N PRO A 376 -7.75 15.39 -6.58
CA PRO A 376 -8.18 15.29 -7.97
C PRO A 376 -8.28 16.65 -8.67
N SER A 377 -7.97 16.63 -9.96
CA SER A 377 -8.12 17.80 -10.84
C SER A 377 -8.54 17.39 -12.24
N ILE A 378 -9.16 18.33 -12.94
CA ILE A 378 -9.49 18.21 -14.37
C ILE A 378 -9.16 19.52 -15.08
N PRO A 379 -8.86 19.48 -16.39
CA PRO A 379 -8.69 20.68 -17.19
C PRO A 379 -9.96 21.54 -17.19
N GLU A 380 -9.82 22.84 -17.01
CA GLU A 380 -10.95 23.79 -17.07
C GLU A 380 -11.54 23.92 -18.49
N THR A 381 -10.81 23.43 -19.49
CA THR A 381 -11.24 23.40 -20.91
C THR A 381 -12.27 22.32 -21.22
N LEU A 382 -12.55 21.40 -20.28
CA LEU A 382 -13.59 20.38 -20.48
C LEU A 382 -15.01 20.99 -20.57
N PRO A 383 -15.94 20.32 -21.27
CA PRO A 383 -17.33 20.72 -21.28
C PRO A 383 -17.91 20.92 -19.88
N LYS A 384 -18.74 21.95 -19.69
CA LYS A 384 -19.27 22.31 -18.37
C LYS A 384 -19.99 21.16 -17.67
N GLN A 385 -20.72 20.34 -18.42
CA GLN A 385 -21.42 19.17 -17.85
C GLN A 385 -20.43 18.12 -17.33
N GLU A 386 -19.34 17.87 -18.04
CA GLU A 386 -18.29 16.93 -17.58
C GLU A 386 -17.61 17.43 -16.29
N GLN A 387 -17.41 18.74 -16.15
CA GLN A 387 -16.89 19.32 -14.91
C GLN A 387 -17.89 19.13 -13.75
N ILE A 388 -19.18 19.36 -13.97
CA ILE A 388 -20.24 19.16 -12.95
C ILE A 388 -20.27 17.69 -12.51
N ASP A 389 -20.32 16.76 -13.46
CA ASP A 389 -20.39 15.33 -13.18
C ASP A 389 -19.13 14.84 -12.43
N PHE A 390 -17.97 15.39 -12.79
CA PHE A 390 -16.72 15.11 -12.10
C PHE A 390 -16.78 15.55 -10.63
N TRP A 391 -17.12 16.81 -10.37
CA TRP A 391 -17.15 17.34 -9.00
C TRP A 391 -18.25 16.71 -8.15
N ALA A 392 -19.38 16.30 -8.73
CA ALA A 392 -20.40 15.53 -8.03
C ALA A 392 -19.87 14.21 -7.46
N SER A 393 -18.89 13.59 -8.13
CA SER A 393 -18.23 12.38 -7.64
C SER A 393 -17.34 12.62 -6.40
N PHE A 394 -16.92 13.88 -6.18
CA PHE A 394 -16.10 14.31 -5.04
C PHE A 394 -16.90 15.20 -4.07
N ASN A 395 -18.19 14.84 -3.83
CA ASN A 395 -19.07 15.59 -2.96
C ASN A 395 -18.53 15.73 -1.52
N ARG A 396 -18.92 16.81 -0.85
CA ARG A 396 -18.40 17.13 0.49
C ARG A 396 -18.76 16.13 1.57
N PRO A 397 -19.99 15.56 1.65
CA PRO A 397 -20.29 14.53 2.64
C PRO A 397 -19.39 13.31 2.57
N PHE A 398 -19.09 12.83 1.36
CA PHE A 398 -18.13 11.74 1.16
C PHE A 398 -16.72 12.13 1.61
N ASN A 399 -16.28 13.34 1.29
CA ASN A 399 -14.94 13.80 1.64
C ASN A 399 -14.76 14.07 3.14
N ARG A 400 -15.83 14.48 3.87
CA ARG A 400 -15.78 14.57 5.34
C ARG A 400 -15.49 13.23 6.01
N MET A 401 -15.97 12.15 5.41
CA MET A 401 -15.65 10.79 5.87
C MET A 401 -14.27 10.33 5.39
N ILE A 402 -13.92 10.58 4.11
CA ILE A 402 -12.62 10.17 3.56
C ILE A 402 -11.44 10.91 4.21
N ALA A 403 -11.61 12.15 4.65
CA ALA A 403 -10.53 12.90 5.30
C ALA A 403 -10.05 12.23 6.59
N ILE A 404 -10.94 11.65 7.37
CA ILE A 404 -10.58 10.90 8.58
C ILE A 404 -9.94 9.54 8.25
N HIS A 405 -10.23 8.96 7.09
CA HIS A 405 -9.57 7.77 6.56
C HIS A 405 -8.14 8.08 6.09
N GLU A 406 -7.97 9.12 5.28
CA GLU A 406 -6.68 9.44 4.65
C GLU A 406 -5.73 10.19 5.59
N LEU A 407 -6.25 11.08 6.45
CA LEU A 407 -5.44 12.01 7.21
C LEU A 407 -5.42 11.71 8.72
N PHE A 408 -6.40 12.21 9.47
CA PHE A 408 -6.42 12.20 10.94
C PHE A 408 -7.71 11.57 11.49
N PRO A 409 -7.61 10.46 12.27
CA PRO A 409 -6.42 9.72 12.69
C PRO A 409 -6.03 8.56 11.75
N GLY A 410 -6.47 8.59 10.49
CA GLY A 410 -6.27 7.56 9.48
C GLY A 410 -4.81 7.36 9.04
N HIS A 411 -4.63 7.11 7.73
CA HIS A 411 -3.34 6.73 7.15
C HIS A 411 -2.19 7.65 7.50
N TYR A 412 -2.34 8.97 7.30
CA TYR A 412 -1.26 9.91 7.54
C TYR A 412 -0.76 9.86 8.99
N MET A 413 -1.68 10.01 9.94
CA MET A 413 -1.32 10.06 11.37
C MET A 413 -0.74 8.72 11.85
N GLN A 414 -1.34 7.60 11.47
CA GLN A 414 -0.87 6.26 11.81
C GLN A 414 0.55 6.00 11.30
N LEU A 415 0.81 6.25 10.01
CA LEU A 415 2.12 6.03 9.41
C LEU A 415 3.18 6.94 10.02
N LYS A 416 2.83 8.19 10.34
CA LYS A 416 3.75 9.13 10.96
C LYS A 416 4.13 8.72 12.38
N ILE A 417 3.18 8.31 13.20
CA ILE A 417 3.44 7.85 14.57
C ILE A 417 4.21 6.55 14.56
N SER A 418 3.78 5.57 13.76
CA SER A 418 4.47 4.28 13.65
C SER A 418 5.93 4.44 13.21
N ARG A 419 6.21 5.34 12.29
CA ARG A 419 7.56 5.64 11.83
C ARG A 419 8.48 6.10 12.97
N GLU A 420 7.95 6.85 13.94
CA GLU A 420 8.72 7.41 15.06
C GLU A 420 8.91 6.41 16.21
N THR A 421 8.08 5.36 16.29
CA THR A 421 7.97 4.50 17.47
C THR A 421 8.08 3.01 17.20
N ALA A 422 7.69 2.55 16.02
CA ALA A 422 7.61 1.13 15.72
C ALA A 422 8.97 0.54 15.31
N HIS A 423 9.13 -0.75 15.56
CA HIS A 423 10.30 -1.50 15.15
C HIS A 423 10.43 -1.54 13.61
N PRO A 424 11.65 -1.47 13.02
CA PRO A 424 11.88 -1.45 11.57
C PRO A 424 11.18 -2.57 10.78
N ILE A 425 11.09 -3.78 11.33
CA ILE A 425 10.36 -4.90 10.72
C ILE A 425 8.92 -4.55 10.42
N ARG A 426 8.23 -3.87 11.35
CA ARG A 426 6.81 -3.49 11.24
C ARG A 426 6.56 -2.38 10.19
N LEU A 427 7.61 -1.62 9.87
CA LEU A 427 7.60 -0.60 8.84
C LEU A 427 7.93 -1.16 7.45
N LEU A 428 8.83 -2.14 7.39
CA LEU A 428 9.24 -2.79 6.13
C LEU A 428 8.24 -3.84 5.66
N PHE A 429 7.72 -4.63 6.59
CA PHE A 429 6.87 -5.80 6.35
C PHE A 429 5.55 -5.69 7.13
N PRO A 430 4.72 -4.66 6.84
CA PRO A 430 3.48 -4.44 7.56
C PRO A 430 2.51 -5.61 7.40
N TYR A 431 1.75 -5.90 8.45
CA TYR A 431 0.68 -6.90 8.38
C TYR A 431 -0.36 -6.52 7.33
N GLY A 432 -0.70 -7.45 6.44
CA GLY A 432 -1.38 -7.17 5.18
C GLY A 432 -2.73 -6.45 5.30
N ILE A 433 -3.53 -6.74 6.33
CA ILE A 433 -4.86 -6.12 6.50
C ILE A 433 -4.86 -4.93 7.47
N TYR A 434 -3.70 -4.58 8.07
CA TYR A 434 -3.64 -3.55 9.09
C TYR A 434 -3.92 -2.14 8.54
N THR A 435 -3.19 -1.71 7.52
CA THR A 435 -3.17 -0.30 7.10
C THR A 435 -4.54 0.18 6.62
N GLU A 436 -5.18 -0.57 5.71
CA GLU A 436 -6.52 -0.25 5.23
C GLU A 436 -7.58 -0.51 6.30
N GLY A 437 -7.38 -1.55 7.11
CA GLY A 437 -8.25 -1.87 8.25
C GLY A 437 -8.27 -0.76 9.29
N TRP A 438 -7.09 -0.22 9.64
CA TRP A 438 -6.99 0.92 10.54
C TRP A 438 -7.75 2.14 10.03
N ALA A 439 -7.51 2.56 8.78
CA ALA A 439 -8.17 3.71 8.21
C ALA A 439 -9.71 3.53 8.12
N THR A 440 -10.18 2.34 7.74
CA THR A 440 -11.61 2.00 7.75
C THR A 440 -12.19 2.02 9.18
N PHE A 441 -11.44 1.53 10.17
CA PHE A 441 -11.85 1.55 11.57
C PHE A 441 -11.95 2.98 12.13
N THR A 442 -11.01 3.87 11.76
CA THR A 442 -11.03 5.26 12.24
C THR A 442 -12.24 6.05 11.74
N GLU A 443 -12.75 5.73 10.53
CA GLU A 443 -14.02 6.30 10.07
C GLU A 443 -15.14 6.04 11.10
N LYS A 444 -15.29 4.78 11.54
CA LYS A 444 -16.29 4.39 12.52
C LYS A 444 -16.07 5.06 13.87
N VAL A 445 -14.85 5.05 14.38
CA VAL A 445 -14.54 5.62 15.70
C VAL A 445 -14.89 7.10 15.77
N LEU A 446 -14.48 7.89 14.79
CA LEU A 446 -14.75 9.33 14.81
C LEU A 446 -16.24 9.63 14.65
N LEU A 447 -16.92 8.94 13.75
CA LEU A 447 -18.38 9.11 13.59
C LEU A 447 -19.14 8.72 14.88
N ASP A 448 -18.78 7.61 15.52
CA ASP A 448 -19.39 7.19 16.78
C ASP A 448 -19.04 8.15 17.95
N THR A 449 -17.93 8.87 17.87
CA THR A 449 -17.54 9.89 18.87
C THR A 449 -18.22 11.25 18.61
N GLY A 450 -18.83 11.44 17.44
CA GLY A 450 -19.62 12.63 17.12
C GLY A 450 -19.07 13.50 15.98
N TRP A 451 -18.06 13.02 15.23
CA TRP A 451 -17.65 13.69 14.00
C TRP A 451 -18.81 13.85 13.05
N GLU A 452 -19.07 15.10 12.62
CA GLU A 452 -20.17 15.42 11.70
C GLU A 452 -21.55 14.90 12.17
N LYS A 453 -21.81 14.86 13.49
CA LYS A 453 -22.97 14.25 14.13
C LYS A 453 -24.32 14.67 13.52
N GLU A 454 -24.44 15.95 13.14
CA GLU A 454 -25.67 16.49 12.57
C GLU A 454 -25.79 16.25 11.06
N ASN A 455 -24.75 15.69 10.43
CA ASN A 455 -24.69 15.49 8.99
C ASN A 455 -25.00 14.04 8.61
N HIS A 456 -26.29 13.74 8.44
CA HIS A 456 -26.74 12.40 8.02
C HIS A 456 -26.12 11.93 6.71
N LEU A 457 -25.79 12.84 5.79
CA LEU A 457 -25.19 12.48 4.50
C LEU A 457 -23.74 12.01 4.65
N THR A 458 -22.97 12.55 5.60
CA THR A 458 -21.62 12.06 5.92
C THR A 458 -21.68 10.65 6.50
N TYR A 459 -22.64 10.38 7.39
CA TYR A 459 -22.84 9.04 7.92
C TYR A 459 -23.32 8.05 6.84
N LEU A 460 -24.19 8.50 5.94
CA LEU A 460 -24.62 7.71 4.78
C LEU A 460 -23.45 7.38 3.84
N ALA A 461 -22.53 8.33 3.63
CA ALA A 461 -21.30 8.10 2.86
C ALA A 461 -20.42 7.00 3.48
N HIS A 462 -20.27 7.00 4.81
CA HIS A 462 -19.57 5.94 5.53
C HIS A 462 -20.24 4.57 5.36
N LEU A 463 -21.55 4.50 5.53
CA LEU A 463 -22.29 3.25 5.35
C LEU A 463 -22.15 2.72 3.90
N ARG A 464 -22.24 3.61 2.90
CA ARG A 464 -21.99 3.24 1.50
C ARG A 464 -20.57 2.69 1.30
N LYS A 465 -19.56 3.29 1.95
CA LYS A 465 -18.17 2.81 1.89
C LYS A 465 -18.00 1.44 2.55
N ARG A 466 -18.64 1.20 3.70
CA ARG A 466 -18.68 -0.13 4.34
C ARG A 466 -19.30 -1.18 3.42
N LEU A 467 -20.44 -0.84 2.79
CA LEU A 467 -21.10 -1.71 1.84
C LEU A 467 -20.20 -2.06 0.65
N GLU A 468 -19.50 -1.06 0.11
CA GLU A 468 -18.52 -1.25 -0.97
C GLU A 468 -17.36 -2.17 -0.53
N ASN A 469 -16.82 -2.00 0.67
CA ASN A 469 -15.70 -2.80 1.18
C ASN A 469 -16.10 -4.27 1.37
N ALA A 470 -17.30 -4.55 1.88
CA ALA A 470 -17.85 -5.90 1.96
C ALA A 470 -18.09 -6.51 0.56
N ASN A 471 -18.67 -5.73 -0.37
CA ASN A 471 -18.86 -6.13 -1.77
C ASN A 471 -17.55 -6.51 -2.46
N ARG A 472 -16.47 -5.75 -2.24
CA ARG A 472 -15.13 -6.05 -2.78
C ARG A 472 -14.64 -7.43 -2.34
N SER A 473 -14.79 -7.74 -1.06
CA SER A 473 -14.40 -9.04 -0.49
C SER A 473 -15.27 -10.17 -1.05
N TYR A 474 -16.59 -9.99 -1.05
CA TYR A 474 -17.54 -10.98 -1.55
C TYR A 474 -17.31 -11.28 -3.03
N THR A 475 -17.31 -10.26 -3.88
CA THR A 475 -17.17 -10.44 -5.34
C THR A 475 -15.80 -10.99 -5.72
N SER A 476 -14.73 -10.68 -4.97
CA SER A 476 -13.41 -11.30 -5.17
C SER A 476 -13.47 -12.81 -4.99
N VAL A 477 -14.12 -13.30 -3.93
CA VAL A 477 -14.33 -14.74 -3.70
C VAL A 477 -15.19 -15.34 -4.81
N GLN A 478 -16.32 -14.68 -5.15
CA GLN A 478 -17.25 -15.20 -6.16
C GLN A 478 -16.60 -15.34 -7.54
N VAL A 479 -15.76 -14.39 -7.92
CA VAL A 479 -15.03 -14.46 -9.20
C VAL A 479 -14.01 -15.59 -9.18
N HIS A 480 -13.16 -15.62 -8.18
CA HIS A 480 -12.01 -16.52 -8.19
C HIS A 480 -12.35 -17.96 -7.78
N CYS A 481 -13.33 -18.16 -6.92
CA CYS A 481 -13.73 -19.49 -6.44
C CYS A 481 -14.95 -20.05 -7.19
N ASN A 482 -15.88 -19.19 -7.62
CA ASN A 482 -17.16 -19.59 -8.21
C ASN A 482 -17.34 -19.17 -9.67
N GLY A 483 -16.32 -18.54 -10.29
CA GLY A 483 -16.30 -18.25 -11.72
C GLY A 483 -17.27 -17.18 -12.19
N TRP A 484 -17.64 -16.18 -11.33
CA TRP A 484 -18.50 -15.08 -11.75
C TRP A 484 -17.89 -14.30 -12.91
N SER A 485 -18.72 -13.94 -13.89
CA SER A 485 -18.34 -13.07 -14.99
C SER A 485 -18.29 -11.59 -14.57
N GLN A 486 -17.66 -10.78 -15.41
CA GLN A 486 -17.65 -9.31 -15.22
C GLN A 486 -19.06 -8.74 -15.15
N ASP A 487 -19.97 -9.19 -16.04
CA ASP A 487 -21.35 -8.69 -16.07
C ASP A 487 -22.08 -9.00 -14.77
N LYS A 488 -21.88 -10.21 -14.22
CA LYS A 488 -22.47 -10.59 -12.94
C LYS A 488 -21.92 -9.78 -11.77
N VAL A 489 -20.62 -9.46 -11.77
CA VAL A 489 -20.02 -8.56 -10.77
C VAL A 489 -20.60 -7.16 -10.89
N MET A 490 -20.74 -6.65 -12.11
CA MET A 490 -21.31 -5.32 -12.34
C MET A 490 -22.78 -5.25 -11.89
N GLU A 491 -23.62 -6.19 -12.30
CA GLU A 491 -25.02 -6.28 -11.90
C GLU A 491 -25.15 -6.33 -10.37
N PHE A 492 -24.49 -7.29 -9.73
CA PHE A 492 -24.53 -7.43 -8.28
C PHE A 492 -24.04 -6.19 -7.53
N SER A 493 -22.94 -5.58 -8.00
CA SER A 493 -22.37 -4.41 -7.32
C SER A 493 -23.23 -3.17 -7.47
N THR A 494 -23.92 -2.99 -8.59
CA THR A 494 -24.84 -1.85 -8.78
C THR A 494 -26.15 -2.04 -8.04
N GLU A 495 -26.75 -3.22 -8.10
CA GLU A 495 -28.06 -3.48 -7.52
C GLU A 495 -28.00 -3.69 -5.99
N THR A 496 -27.01 -4.44 -5.53
CA THR A 496 -26.91 -4.82 -4.11
C THR A 496 -26.06 -3.85 -3.31
N SER A 497 -25.00 -3.31 -3.91
CA SER A 497 -24.01 -2.48 -3.20
C SER A 497 -24.09 -1.00 -3.53
N LEU A 498 -25.08 -0.58 -4.29
CA LEU A 498 -25.31 0.82 -4.66
C LEU A 498 -24.08 1.49 -5.31
N LEU A 499 -23.26 0.68 -5.99
CA LEU A 499 -22.04 1.17 -6.62
C LEU A 499 -22.39 1.79 -7.98
N ALA A 500 -21.86 2.97 -8.26
CA ALA A 500 -22.08 3.58 -9.57
C ALA A 500 -21.44 2.72 -10.69
N PRO A 501 -22.04 2.63 -11.89
CA PRO A 501 -21.62 1.71 -12.95
C PRO A 501 -20.13 1.80 -13.32
N GLN A 502 -19.56 3.02 -13.35
CA GLN A 502 -18.14 3.23 -13.63
C GLN A 502 -17.23 2.61 -12.57
N PHE A 503 -17.62 2.64 -11.29
CA PHE A 503 -16.87 2.03 -10.21
C PHE A 503 -17.05 0.50 -10.20
N ALA A 504 -18.24 -0.01 -10.51
CA ALA A 504 -18.48 -1.44 -10.69
C ALA A 504 -17.60 -2.03 -11.83
N LYS A 505 -17.44 -1.28 -12.92
CA LYS A 505 -16.54 -1.66 -14.03
C LYS A 505 -15.07 -1.66 -13.60
N SER A 506 -14.63 -0.66 -12.84
CA SER A 506 -13.24 -0.59 -12.36
C SER A 506 -12.92 -1.68 -11.33
N LEU A 507 -13.93 -2.09 -10.55
CA LEU A 507 -13.80 -3.17 -9.56
C LEU A 507 -13.34 -4.49 -10.19
N TRP A 508 -13.83 -4.82 -11.39
CA TRP A 508 -13.37 -6.01 -12.11
C TRP A 508 -11.86 -6.04 -12.31
N GLY A 509 -11.27 -4.92 -12.76
CA GLY A 509 -9.83 -4.81 -12.93
C GLY A 509 -9.06 -5.00 -11.61
N ARG A 510 -9.59 -4.47 -10.51
CA ARG A 510 -9.00 -4.65 -9.18
C ARG A 510 -9.10 -6.09 -8.68
N ILE A 511 -10.22 -6.77 -8.89
CA ILE A 511 -10.40 -8.19 -8.55
C ILE A 511 -9.35 -9.03 -9.28
N MET A 512 -9.16 -8.79 -10.59
CA MET A 512 -8.18 -9.54 -11.38
C MET A 512 -6.73 -9.32 -10.94
N ASN A 513 -6.37 -8.08 -10.59
CA ASN A 513 -4.98 -7.68 -10.35
C ASN A 513 -4.55 -7.77 -8.88
N SER A 514 -5.47 -7.62 -7.93
CA SER A 514 -5.14 -7.49 -6.50
C SER A 514 -6.21 -8.07 -5.58
N PRO A 515 -6.61 -9.35 -5.76
CA PRO A 515 -7.74 -9.94 -5.05
C PRO A 515 -7.57 -9.90 -3.52
N MET A 516 -6.37 -10.10 -3.00
CA MET A 516 -6.14 -10.10 -1.54
C MET A 516 -6.18 -8.69 -0.95
N GLN A 517 -5.62 -7.69 -1.64
CA GLN A 517 -5.65 -6.31 -1.17
C GLN A 517 -7.08 -5.76 -1.05
N LEU A 518 -8.00 -6.20 -1.91
CA LEU A 518 -9.41 -5.82 -1.83
C LEU A 518 -10.10 -6.28 -0.54
N THR A 519 -9.62 -7.36 0.07
CA THR A 519 -10.20 -7.90 1.31
C THR A 519 -9.75 -7.15 2.56
N SER A 520 -8.62 -6.41 2.48
CA SER A 520 -8.00 -5.76 3.64
C SER A 520 -8.88 -4.70 4.30
N TYR A 521 -9.65 -3.96 3.51
CA TYR A 521 -10.58 -2.93 4.01
C TYR A 521 -11.64 -3.53 4.94
N PHE A 522 -12.32 -4.55 4.45
CA PHE A 522 -13.40 -5.19 5.21
C PHE A 522 -12.86 -6.01 6.39
N LEU A 523 -11.88 -6.90 6.14
CA LEU A 523 -11.34 -7.76 7.19
C LEU A 523 -10.66 -6.95 8.29
N GLY A 524 -9.75 -6.06 7.92
CA GLY A 524 -9.01 -5.28 8.90
C GLY A 524 -9.92 -4.34 9.69
N GLY A 525 -10.87 -3.66 9.03
CA GLY A 525 -11.87 -2.82 9.70
C GLY A 525 -12.74 -3.61 10.68
N SER A 526 -13.12 -4.84 10.29
CA SER A 526 -13.89 -5.74 11.16
C SER A 526 -13.09 -6.22 12.37
N GLU A 527 -11.82 -6.59 12.19
CA GLU A 527 -10.95 -7.04 13.28
C GLU A 527 -10.65 -5.91 14.27
N PHE A 528 -10.36 -4.71 13.81
CA PHE A 528 -10.19 -3.56 14.70
C PHE A 528 -11.48 -3.19 15.43
N THR A 529 -12.61 -3.27 14.77
CA THR A 529 -13.92 -3.02 15.40
C THR A 529 -14.20 -4.04 16.51
N LYS A 530 -13.93 -5.33 16.27
CA LYS A 530 -14.06 -6.39 17.28
C LYS A 530 -13.12 -6.16 18.46
N LEU A 531 -11.86 -5.82 18.19
CA LEU A 531 -10.86 -5.49 19.22
C LEU A 531 -11.36 -4.33 20.10
N TRP A 532 -11.81 -3.24 19.49
CA TRP A 532 -12.33 -2.07 20.20
C TRP A 532 -13.54 -2.40 21.08
N GLN A 533 -14.51 -3.14 20.57
CA GLN A 533 -15.68 -3.58 21.32
C GLN A 533 -15.28 -4.48 22.50
N SER A 534 -14.42 -5.46 22.26
CA SER A 534 -13.92 -6.37 23.30
C SER A 534 -13.20 -5.63 24.43
N GLU A 535 -12.36 -4.64 24.10
CA GLU A 535 -11.65 -3.86 25.11
C GLU A 535 -12.60 -2.90 25.88
N LYS A 536 -13.60 -2.34 25.23
CA LYS A 536 -14.67 -1.57 25.90
C LYS A 536 -15.45 -2.44 26.88
N GLU A 537 -15.84 -3.64 26.48
CA GLU A 537 -16.55 -4.58 27.36
C GLU A 537 -15.67 -5.04 28.53
N ARG A 538 -14.39 -5.36 28.26
CA ARG A 538 -13.44 -5.82 29.28
C ARG A 538 -13.11 -4.76 30.33
N LEU A 539 -12.94 -3.50 29.92
CA LEU A 539 -12.51 -2.41 30.78
C LEU A 539 -13.68 -1.60 31.39
N GLY A 540 -14.84 -1.61 30.75
CA GLY A 540 -16.01 -0.80 31.20
C GLY A 540 -15.63 0.68 31.31
N ASP A 541 -15.90 1.28 32.46
CA ASP A 541 -15.62 2.71 32.73
C ASP A 541 -14.12 3.06 32.75
N ARG A 542 -13.23 2.06 32.77
CA ARG A 542 -11.78 2.25 32.68
C ARG A 542 -11.27 2.30 31.24
N PHE A 543 -12.13 2.11 30.25
CA PHE A 543 -11.75 2.20 28.85
C PHE A 543 -11.38 3.63 28.49
N ASP A 544 -10.16 3.82 27.97
CA ASP A 544 -9.66 5.11 27.52
C ASP A 544 -9.37 5.01 26.01
N LEU A 545 -10.13 5.78 25.23
CA LEU A 545 -10.03 5.75 23.75
C LEU A 545 -8.66 6.23 23.27
N LYS A 546 -8.10 7.28 23.90
CA LYS A 546 -6.80 7.83 23.52
C LYS A 546 -5.69 6.82 23.74
N VAL A 547 -5.68 6.15 24.88
CA VAL A 547 -4.71 5.11 25.17
C VAL A 547 -4.85 3.94 24.20
N PHE A 548 -6.07 3.56 23.85
CA PHE A 548 -6.34 2.54 22.85
C PHE A 548 -5.76 2.91 21.48
N MET A 549 -6.10 4.08 20.96
CA MET A 549 -5.64 4.57 19.65
C MET A 549 -4.12 4.73 19.61
N ASP A 550 -3.53 5.35 20.63
CA ASP A 550 -2.09 5.58 20.74
C ASP A 550 -1.30 4.28 20.80
N THR A 551 -1.78 3.28 21.55
CA THR A 551 -1.11 1.98 21.67
C THR A 551 -1.03 1.29 20.31
N ILE A 552 -2.11 1.31 19.54
CA ILE A 552 -2.16 0.69 18.22
C ILE A 552 -1.21 1.40 17.25
N MET A 553 -1.29 2.73 17.15
CA MET A 553 -0.44 3.49 16.22
C MET A 553 1.05 3.37 16.57
N LYS A 554 1.41 3.38 17.86
CA LYS A 554 2.80 3.27 18.32
C LYS A 554 3.41 1.88 18.10
N ALA A 555 2.60 0.83 18.20
CA ALA A 555 3.07 -0.53 17.95
C ALA A 555 3.43 -0.76 16.47
N GLY A 556 2.84 -0.01 15.55
CA GLY A 556 2.99 -0.20 14.11
C GLY A 556 2.12 -1.32 13.55
N ALA A 557 2.32 -1.65 12.29
CA ALA A 557 1.44 -2.57 11.55
C ALA A 557 1.72 -4.04 11.90
N ILE A 558 1.29 -4.47 13.07
CA ILE A 558 1.36 -5.84 13.57
C ILE A 558 0.04 -6.60 13.33
N PRO A 559 0.01 -7.94 13.44
CA PRO A 559 -1.24 -8.72 13.44
C PRO A 559 -2.20 -8.20 14.52
N ILE A 560 -3.46 -7.97 14.13
CA ILE A 560 -4.44 -7.28 14.98
C ILE A 560 -4.77 -8.09 16.24
N ASP A 561 -4.73 -9.41 16.15
CA ASP A 561 -4.94 -10.33 17.27
C ASP A 561 -3.86 -10.22 18.37
N GLU A 562 -2.67 -9.73 18.07
CA GLU A 562 -1.62 -9.50 19.07
C GLU A 562 -1.97 -8.35 20.03
N PHE A 563 -2.83 -7.42 19.61
CA PHE A 563 -3.26 -6.32 20.48
C PHE A 563 -4.07 -6.80 21.69
N TYR A 564 -4.82 -7.91 21.62
CA TYR A 564 -5.48 -8.49 22.79
C TYR A 564 -4.48 -8.81 23.92
N LYS A 565 -3.31 -9.33 23.56
CA LYS A 565 -2.25 -9.62 24.54
C LYS A 565 -1.61 -8.34 25.08
N ILE A 566 -1.32 -7.38 24.17
CA ILE A 566 -0.73 -6.09 24.55
C ILE A 566 -1.64 -5.36 25.53
N PHE A 567 -2.95 -5.26 25.26
CA PHE A 567 -3.90 -4.59 26.14
C PHE A 567 -4.09 -5.31 27.47
N THR A 568 -4.09 -6.64 27.47
CA THR A 568 -4.16 -7.43 28.71
C THR A 568 -2.95 -7.19 29.61
N LEU A 569 -1.76 -7.07 29.03
CA LEU A 569 -0.53 -6.79 29.77
C LEU A 569 -0.44 -5.33 30.24
N THR A 570 -0.93 -4.40 29.44
CA THR A 570 -0.91 -2.96 29.76
C THR A 570 -1.96 -2.59 30.81
N PHE A 571 -3.12 -3.24 30.77
CA PHE A 571 -4.26 -3.01 31.68
C PHE A 571 -4.72 -4.32 32.29
N PRO A 572 -4.01 -4.89 33.28
CA PRO A 572 -4.45 -6.09 33.98
C PRO A 572 -5.80 -5.86 34.69
N HIS A 573 -6.52 -6.93 34.93
CA HIS A 573 -7.89 -6.96 35.49
C HIS A 573 -8.06 -6.20 36.81
#